data_4f1a3ad8c96d9d8a7acc3dc17e6b52f2
#
_entry.id   4f1a3ad8c96d9d8a7acc3dc17e6b52f2
#
_cell.length_a   1.000
_cell.length_b   1.000
_cell.length_c   1.000
_cell.angle_alpha   90.00
_cell.angle_beta   90.00
_cell.angle_gamma   90.00
#
_symmetry.space_group_name_H-M   'P 1'
#
loop_
_entity.id
_entity.type
_entity.pdbx_description
1 polymer ?
#
loop_
_entity_poly.entity_id
_entity_poly.type
_entity_poly.pdbx_seq_one_letter_code
_entity_poly.pdbx_strand_id
1 'polypeptide(L)'
;MVNINAVLSTYDGVARAKHLAAAGVSDFQLKSALARGAVSRVARGVYAVPDADARLIEIRSLPAEPACATAAQFQGLWVLEPPPQPHIAVTHSRRYPGFVCHRSAAPPTLLDTVVQSLRCLPDLDGLVIAESAVALKGLPLAALRQRLAGRHDARERRMVDSIVPQSQSIIECVARYWLRRAGFHVESQVNIPGMGHLDLMVDGRLGIETDGAGFHMDRTSFEEDRRRWNVTTRLGIPTLVVSYTLLLNRPEEFIAMVRDALNSLPAAA
;
A
#
# COMPACT_ATOMS: atom_id res chain seq x y z
N MET A 1 35.55 2.10 -5.78
CA MET A 1 35.40 1.80 -4.32
C MET A 1 33.93 1.72 -4.02
N VAL A 2 33.44 0.62 -3.42
CA VAL A 2 32.01 0.45 -3.13
C VAL A 2 31.57 1.46 -2.05
N ASN A 3 30.48 2.18 -2.27
CA ASN A 3 29.92 3.10 -1.29
C ASN A 3 29.02 2.33 -0.31
N ILE A 4 29.46 2.19 0.94
CA ILE A 4 28.73 1.43 1.97
C ILE A 4 27.33 2.01 2.25
N ASN A 5 27.17 3.34 2.20
CA ASN A 5 25.85 3.96 2.41
C ASN A 5 24.89 3.65 1.26
N ALA A 6 25.39 3.63 0.02
CA ALA A 6 24.58 3.21 -1.14
C ALA A 6 24.15 1.75 -1.02
N VAL A 7 25.06 0.86 -0.53
CA VAL A 7 24.69 -0.54 -0.26
C VAL A 7 23.66 -0.63 0.86
N LEU A 8 23.84 0.10 1.97
CA LEU A 8 22.87 0.11 3.06
C LEU A 8 21.50 0.63 2.62
N SER A 9 21.46 1.64 1.74
CA SER A 9 20.19 2.16 1.20
C SER A 9 19.40 1.10 0.41
N THR A 10 20.07 0.14 -0.25
CA THR A 10 19.36 -0.98 -0.92
C THR A 10 18.75 -1.98 0.07
N TYR A 11 19.07 -1.82 1.35
CA TYR A 11 18.54 -2.60 2.48
C TYR A 11 17.84 -1.70 3.50
N ASP A 12 17.25 -0.60 3.06
CA ASP A 12 16.51 0.34 3.92
C ASP A 12 17.31 0.78 5.18
N GLY A 13 18.62 0.98 5.00
CA GLY A 13 19.51 1.44 6.05
C GLY A 13 20.04 0.36 7.01
N VAL A 14 19.58 -0.90 6.93
CA VAL A 14 20.01 -2.00 7.81
C VAL A 14 20.47 -3.20 7.00
N ALA A 15 21.70 -3.67 7.16
CA ALA A 15 22.21 -4.83 6.43
C ALA A 15 22.97 -5.81 7.34
N ARG A 16 22.91 -7.08 6.99
CA ARG A 16 23.77 -8.10 7.60
C ARG A 16 25.13 -8.10 6.95
N ALA A 17 26.15 -8.53 7.70
CA ALA A 17 27.53 -8.67 7.21
C ALA A 17 27.59 -9.42 5.86
N LYS A 18 26.81 -10.50 5.71
CA LYS A 18 26.74 -11.28 4.45
C LYS A 18 26.27 -10.45 3.26
N HIS A 19 25.34 -9.51 3.46
CA HIS A 19 24.81 -8.62 2.41
C HIS A 19 25.88 -7.59 2.00
N LEU A 20 26.58 -7.02 2.98
CA LEU A 20 27.67 -6.08 2.73
C LEU A 20 28.82 -6.76 1.98
N ALA A 21 29.21 -7.96 2.42
CA ALA A 21 30.24 -8.75 1.76
C ALA A 21 29.86 -9.14 0.32
N ALA A 22 28.61 -9.58 0.10
CA ALA A 22 28.10 -9.91 -1.24
C ALA A 22 28.07 -8.69 -2.18
N ALA A 23 27.87 -7.48 -1.64
CA ALA A 23 27.96 -6.22 -2.38
C ALA A 23 29.39 -5.71 -2.58
N GLY A 24 30.42 -6.45 -2.13
CA GLY A 24 31.82 -6.10 -2.30
C GLY A 24 32.38 -5.07 -1.29
N VAL A 25 31.68 -4.85 -0.17
CA VAL A 25 32.18 -4.01 0.92
C VAL A 25 33.29 -4.76 1.65
N SER A 26 34.53 -4.23 1.64
CA SER A 26 35.65 -4.82 2.33
C SER A 26 35.59 -4.55 3.84
N ASP A 27 36.30 -5.39 4.62
CA ASP A 27 36.45 -5.21 6.07
C ASP A 27 37.06 -3.85 6.43
N PHE A 28 38.00 -3.37 5.62
CA PHE A 28 38.60 -2.05 5.79
C PHE A 28 37.56 -0.93 5.63
N GLN A 29 36.72 -0.99 4.59
CA GLN A 29 35.65 -0.01 4.36
C GLN A 29 34.64 -0.02 5.51
N LEU A 30 34.23 -1.19 5.98
CA LEU A 30 33.31 -1.34 7.10
C LEU A 30 33.90 -0.79 8.41
N LYS A 31 35.15 -1.13 8.74
CA LYS A 31 35.85 -0.58 9.92
C LYS A 31 36.00 0.93 9.85
N SER A 32 36.33 1.47 8.67
CA SER A 32 36.40 2.92 8.45
C SER A 32 35.03 3.63 8.61
N ALA A 33 33.96 3.03 8.13
CA ALA A 33 32.60 3.57 8.30
C ALA A 33 32.16 3.56 9.76
N LEU A 34 32.45 2.50 10.50
CA LEU A 34 32.21 2.40 11.95
C LEU A 34 33.00 3.48 12.73
N ALA A 35 34.29 3.66 12.41
CA ALA A 35 35.14 4.64 13.08
C ALA A 35 34.66 6.10 12.88
N ARG A 36 34.04 6.39 11.71
CA ARG A 36 33.49 7.71 11.42
C ARG A 36 32.05 7.90 11.93
N GLY A 37 31.45 6.89 12.54
CA GLY A 37 30.05 6.96 12.97
C GLY A 37 29.02 6.97 11.82
N ALA A 38 29.45 6.75 10.57
CA ALA A 38 28.55 6.66 9.42
C ALA A 38 27.67 5.41 9.44
N VAL A 39 28.12 4.38 10.17
CA VAL A 39 27.42 3.11 10.37
C VAL A 39 27.67 2.67 11.81
N SER A 40 26.69 2.04 12.43
CA SER A 40 26.79 1.41 13.75
C SER A 40 26.59 -0.10 13.67
N ARG A 41 27.21 -0.86 14.57
CA ARG A 41 26.93 -2.28 14.75
C ARG A 41 25.81 -2.42 15.79
N VAL A 42 24.58 -2.69 15.31
CA VAL A 42 23.37 -2.74 16.15
C VAL A 42 23.12 -4.12 16.76
N ALA A 43 23.63 -5.19 16.13
CA ALA A 43 23.62 -6.56 16.65
C ALA A 43 24.80 -7.34 16.08
N ARG A 44 25.00 -8.60 16.53
CA ARG A 44 26.07 -9.46 16.00
C ARG A 44 25.90 -9.67 14.48
N GLY A 45 26.82 -9.08 13.68
CA GLY A 45 26.80 -9.15 12.23
C GLY A 45 25.69 -8.35 11.56
N VAL A 46 25.08 -7.37 12.24
CA VAL A 46 24.07 -6.45 11.72
C VAL A 46 24.57 -5.02 11.87
N TYR A 47 24.48 -4.27 10.80
CA TYR A 47 24.95 -2.90 10.67
C TYR A 47 23.84 -1.99 10.17
N ALA A 48 23.77 -0.77 10.73
CA ALA A 48 22.72 0.18 10.40
C ALA A 48 23.25 1.61 10.27
N VAL A 49 22.60 2.42 9.45
CA VAL A 49 22.79 3.87 9.47
C VAL A 49 22.20 4.48 10.76
N PRO A 50 22.62 5.69 11.19
CA PRO A 50 22.19 6.26 12.47
C PRO A 50 20.67 6.43 12.64
N ASP A 51 19.95 6.71 11.55
CA ASP A 51 18.49 6.96 11.48
C ASP A 51 17.68 5.76 10.97
N ALA A 52 18.28 4.56 11.00
CA ALA A 52 17.62 3.34 10.56
C ALA A 52 16.40 3.00 11.42
N ASP A 53 15.37 2.47 10.76
CA ASP A 53 14.13 2.04 11.42
C ASP A 53 14.40 0.95 12.48
N ALA A 54 13.95 1.20 13.72
CA ALA A 54 14.16 0.31 14.86
C ALA A 54 13.53 -1.06 14.67
N ARG A 55 12.35 -1.12 14.02
CA ARG A 55 11.66 -2.38 13.71
C ARG A 55 12.46 -3.21 12.71
N LEU A 56 13.06 -2.56 11.72
CA LEU A 56 13.92 -3.24 10.75
C LEU A 56 15.20 -3.78 11.39
N ILE A 57 15.78 -3.02 12.32
CA ILE A 57 16.91 -3.48 13.15
C ILE A 57 16.53 -4.73 13.92
N GLU A 58 15.37 -4.72 14.59
CA GLU A 58 14.87 -5.88 15.34
C GLU A 58 14.71 -7.10 14.44
N ILE A 59 14.02 -6.96 13.29
CA ILE A 59 13.80 -8.05 12.34
C ILE A 59 15.13 -8.60 11.82
N ARG A 60 16.05 -7.74 11.38
CA ARG A 60 17.33 -8.19 10.81
C ARG A 60 18.34 -8.68 11.85
N SER A 61 18.10 -8.44 13.13
CA SER A 61 18.84 -9.08 14.22
C SER A 61 18.47 -10.57 14.40
N LEU A 62 17.31 -10.97 13.90
CA LEU A 62 16.89 -12.36 13.73
C LEU A 62 17.32 -12.88 12.35
N PRO A 63 17.40 -14.22 12.11
CA PRO A 63 17.60 -14.78 10.77
C PRO A 63 16.29 -14.70 9.95
N ALA A 64 15.75 -13.48 9.80
CA ALA A 64 14.45 -13.17 9.19
C ALA A 64 14.56 -11.92 8.32
N GLU A 65 13.63 -11.74 7.39
CA GLU A 65 13.46 -10.52 6.60
C GLU A 65 12.01 -10.01 6.76
N PRO A 66 11.71 -8.73 6.51
CA PRO A 66 10.34 -8.25 6.46
C PRO A 66 9.49 -9.07 5.48
N ALA A 67 8.21 -9.27 5.79
CA ALA A 67 7.26 -10.00 4.95
C ALA A 67 5.87 -9.36 5.00
N CYS A 68 4.98 -9.72 4.08
CA CYS A 68 3.57 -9.32 4.09
C CYS A 68 3.40 -7.82 4.31
N ALA A 69 2.50 -7.36 5.20
CA ALA A 69 2.26 -5.94 5.48
C ALA A 69 3.53 -5.18 5.94
N THR A 70 4.41 -5.83 6.70
CA THR A 70 5.67 -5.19 7.11
C THR A 70 6.60 -4.95 5.93
N ALA A 71 6.74 -5.91 5.01
CA ALA A 71 7.52 -5.71 3.79
C ALA A 71 6.87 -4.66 2.88
N ALA A 72 5.53 -4.63 2.81
CA ALA A 72 4.78 -3.65 2.03
C ALA A 72 5.11 -2.21 2.45
N GLN A 73 5.23 -1.94 3.76
CA GLN A 73 5.64 -0.63 4.28
C GLN A 73 7.03 -0.23 3.79
N PHE A 74 8.04 -1.10 3.92
CA PHE A 74 9.41 -0.82 3.47
C PHE A 74 9.52 -0.74 1.94
N GLN A 75 8.61 -1.38 1.21
CA GLN A 75 8.53 -1.29 -0.25
C GLN A 75 7.75 -0.04 -0.74
N GLY A 76 7.26 0.81 0.18
CA GLY A 76 6.51 2.02 -0.13
C GLY A 76 5.16 1.74 -0.78
N LEU A 77 4.51 0.65 -0.37
CA LEU A 77 3.13 0.34 -0.75
C LEU A 77 2.14 0.98 0.22
N TRP A 78 0.89 1.13 -0.21
CA TRP A 78 -0.18 1.56 0.68
C TRP A 78 -0.45 0.49 1.74
N VAL A 79 -0.51 0.90 2.98
CA VAL A 79 -0.88 0.07 4.13
C VAL A 79 -1.84 0.89 4.98
N LEU A 80 -3.03 0.38 5.23
CA LEU A 80 -4.07 1.09 6.00
C LEU A 80 -3.57 1.40 7.41
N GLU A 81 -3.15 0.36 8.11
CA GLU A 81 -2.55 0.47 9.43
C GLU A 81 -1.33 -0.45 9.53
N PRO A 82 -0.24 0.01 10.15
CA PRO A 82 0.88 -0.87 10.46
C PRO A 82 0.41 -2.05 11.30
N PRO A 83 0.81 -3.29 10.97
CA PRO A 83 0.40 -4.45 11.76
C PRO A 83 0.95 -4.32 13.20
N PRO A 84 0.15 -4.64 14.22
CA PRO A 84 0.57 -4.55 15.62
C PRO A 84 1.76 -5.48 15.93
N GLN A 85 1.82 -6.62 15.26
CA GLN A 85 2.97 -7.52 15.26
C GLN A 85 3.62 -7.50 13.89
N PRO A 86 4.95 -7.25 13.79
CA PRO A 86 5.63 -7.29 12.52
C PRO A 86 5.55 -8.66 11.86
N HIS A 87 5.31 -8.68 10.55
CA HIS A 87 5.34 -9.88 9.72
C HIS A 87 6.74 -10.12 9.19
N ILE A 88 7.25 -11.33 9.40
CA ILE A 88 8.60 -11.71 9.00
C ILE A 88 8.64 -12.98 8.16
N ALA A 89 9.54 -13.03 7.20
CA ALA A 89 9.89 -14.22 6.44
C ALA A 89 11.04 -14.97 7.11
N VAL A 90 10.85 -16.26 7.30
CA VAL A 90 11.85 -17.18 7.85
C VAL A 90 12.02 -18.41 6.96
N THR A 91 13.22 -18.98 6.90
CA THR A 91 13.51 -20.16 6.08
C THR A 91 13.28 -21.49 6.82
N HIS A 92 12.93 -21.43 8.09
CA HIS A 92 12.76 -22.56 8.99
C HIS A 92 11.39 -22.50 9.69
N SER A 93 11.05 -23.52 10.48
CA SER A 93 9.77 -23.63 11.19
C SER A 93 9.74 -22.97 12.57
N ARG A 94 10.88 -22.40 13.03
CA ARG A 94 10.94 -21.71 14.33
C ARG A 94 10.06 -20.47 14.29
N ARG A 95 9.29 -20.27 15.35
CA ARG A 95 8.49 -19.05 15.58
C ARG A 95 9.25 -18.11 16.51
N TYR A 96 9.02 -16.82 16.34
CA TYR A 96 9.56 -15.76 17.19
C TYR A 96 8.39 -15.07 17.91
N PRO A 97 8.41 -15.03 19.25
CA PRO A 97 7.40 -14.28 20.02
C PRO A 97 7.36 -12.83 19.55
N GLY A 98 6.17 -12.24 19.45
CA GLY A 98 5.98 -10.88 18.99
C GLY A 98 5.97 -10.69 17.46
N PHE A 99 6.15 -11.77 16.68
CA PHE A 99 6.15 -11.73 15.22
C PHE A 99 5.16 -12.69 14.58
N VAL A 100 4.57 -12.28 13.46
CA VAL A 100 3.85 -13.18 12.55
C VAL A 100 4.85 -13.77 11.55
N CYS A 101 5.10 -15.08 11.64
CA CYS A 101 6.13 -15.73 10.83
C CYS A 101 5.53 -16.34 9.56
N HIS A 102 6.07 -15.92 8.41
CA HIS A 102 5.81 -16.50 7.09
C HIS A 102 6.99 -17.39 6.69
N ARG A 103 6.71 -18.62 6.25
CA ARG A 103 7.77 -19.49 5.72
C ARG A 103 8.10 -19.11 4.29
N SER A 104 9.36 -18.74 4.03
CA SER A 104 9.87 -18.39 2.71
C SER A 104 11.25 -19.02 2.50
N ALA A 105 11.52 -19.51 1.28
CA ALA A 105 12.83 -20.06 0.93
C ALA A 105 13.90 -18.97 0.66
N ALA A 106 13.47 -17.74 0.39
CA ALA A 106 14.33 -16.57 0.09
C ALA A 106 13.69 -15.29 0.66
N PRO A 107 14.41 -14.16 0.70
CA PRO A 107 13.80 -12.87 0.98
C PRO A 107 12.60 -12.64 0.04
N PRO A 108 11.44 -12.16 0.55
CA PRO A 108 10.26 -11.97 -0.27
C PRO A 108 10.51 -10.93 -1.38
N THR A 109 10.13 -11.28 -2.61
CA THR A 109 10.01 -10.33 -3.71
C THR A 109 8.76 -9.47 -3.54
N LEU A 110 8.59 -8.42 -4.37
CA LEU A 110 7.35 -7.64 -4.41
C LEU A 110 6.11 -8.54 -4.63
N LEU A 111 6.21 -9.48 -5.59
CA LEU A 111 5.13 -10.45 -5.84
C LEU A 111 4.85 -11.34 -4.64
N ASP A 112 5.90 -11.84 -3.95
CA ASP A 112 5.72 -12.66 -2.75
C ASP A 112 5.09 -11.86 -1.61
N THR A 113 5.49 -10.60 -1.42
CA THR A 113 4.90 -9.68 -0.43
C THR A 113 3.40 -9.52 -0.68
N VAL A 114 2.99 -9.23 -1.92
CA VAL A 114 1.58 -9.05 -2.27
C VAL A 114 0.77 -10.33 -2.08
N VAL A 115 1.27 -11.47 -2.58
CA VAL A 115 0.59 -12.76 -2.43
C VAL A 115 0.46 -13.18 -0.96
N GLN A 116 1.49 -12.94 -0.15
CA GLN A 116 1.42 -13.17 1.29
C GLN A 116 0.38 -12.26 1.96
N SER A 117 0.31 -10.99 1.58
CA SER A 117 -0.64 -10.03 2.12
C SER A 117 -2.09 -10.42 1.78
N LEU A 118 -2.36 -10.78 0.54
CA LEU A 118 -3.68 -11.26 0.10
C LEU A 118 -4.15 -12.50 0.89
N ARG A 119 -3.24 -13.43 1.22
CA ARG A 119 -3.56 -14.66 1.95
C ARG A 119 -3.64 -14.48 3.46
N CYS A 120 -2.90 -13.53 4.02
CA CYS A 120 -2.73 -13.38 5.47
C CYS A 120 -3.65 -12.35 6.10
N LEU A 121 -3.93 -11.26 5.38
CA LEU A 121 -4.65 -10.10 5.92
C LEU A 121 -6.16 -10.18 5.64
N PRO A 122 -6.97 -9.34 6.32
CA PRO A 122 -8.34 -9.07 5.91
C PRO A 122 -8.42 -8.62 4.45
N ASP A 123 -9.59 -8.81 3.81
CA ASP A 123 -9.76 -8.55 2.38
C ASP A 123 -9.34 -7.15 1.96
N LEU A 124 -9.79 -6.12 2.70
CA LEU A 124 -9.49 -4.73 2.38
C LEU A 124 -7.99 -4.42 2.50
N ASP A 125 -7.35 -4.87 3.58
CA ASP A 125 -5.91 -4.65 3.80
C ASP A 125 -5.07 -5.31 2.70
N GLY A 126 -5.38 -6.56 2.37
CA GLY A 126 -4.71 -7.30 1.31
C GLY A 126 -4.92 -6.67 -0.07
N LEU A 127 -6.15 -6.20 -0.37
CA LEU A 127 -6.49 -5.52 -1.61
C LEU A 127 -5.74 -4.20 -1.77
N VAL A 128 -5.68 -3.37 -0.72
CA VAL A 128 -4.98 -2.07 -0.73
C VAL A 128 -3.50 -2.26 -1.05
N ILE A 129 -2.85 -3.23 -0.42
CA ILE A 129 -1.44 -3.56 -0.69
C ILE A 129 -1.28 -4.04 -2.14
N ALA A 130 -2.15 -4.93 -2.61
CA ALA A 130 -2.06 -5.47 -3.96
C ALA A 130 -2.30 -4.41 -5.03
N GLU A 131 -3.30 -3.54 -4.83
CA GLU A 131 -3.60 -2.46 -5.75
C GLU A 131 -2.47 -1.44 -5.82
N SER A 132 -1.88 -1.06 -4.68
CA SER A 132 -0.73 -0.15 -4.66
C SER A 132 0.49 -0.74 -5.38
N ALA A 133 0.73 -2.05 -5.27
CA ALA A 133 1.81 -2.70 -6.00
C ALA A 133 1.59 -2.65 -7.53
N VAL A 134 0.35 -2.78 -7.97
CA VAL A 134 0.00 -2.64 -9.40
C VAL A 134 0.11 -1.18 -9.83
N ALA A 135 -0.51 -0.24 -9.10
CA ALA A 135 -0.57 1.17 -9.46
C ALA A 135 0.78 1.89 -9.34
N LEU A 136 1.51 1.68 -8.25
CA LEU A 136 2.75 2.43 -7.95
C LEU A 136 4.02 1.75 -8.46
N LYS A 137 4.04 0.42 -8.53
CA LYS A 137 5.25 -0.35 -8.87
C LYS A 137 5.12 -1.10 -10.21
N GLY A 138 3.97 -1.00 -10.87
CA GLY A 138 3.75 -1.65 -12.16
C GLY A 138 3.72 -3.18 -12.07
N LEU A 139 3.35 -3.77 -10.92
CA LEU A 139 3.26 -5.22 -10.78
C LEU A 139 2.19 -5.76 -11.74
N PRO A 140 2.54 -6.67 -12.67
CA PRO A 140 1.57 -7.16 -13.65
C PRO A 140 0.45 -7.98 -12.98
N LEU A 141 -0.82 -7.67 -13.26
CA LEU A 141 -1.97 -8.48 -12.82
C LEU A 141 -1.88 -9.94 -13.28
N ALA A 142 -1.30 -10.17 -14.47
CA ALA A 142 -1.06 -11.52 -14.98
C ALA A 142 -0.15 -12.34 -14.06
N ALA A 143 0.88 -11.73 -13.46
CA ALA A 143 1.77 -12.40 -12.51
C ALA A 143 1.04 -12.79 -11.22
N LEU A 144 0.15 -11.91 -10.72
CA LEU A 144 -0.69 -12.22 -9.56
C LEU A 144 -1.65 -13.38 -9.86
N ARG A 145 -2.36 -13.32 -11.00
CA ARG A 145 -3.27 -14.39 -11.43
C ARG A 145 -2.57 -15.72 -11.60
N GLN A 146 -1.38 -15.72 -12.20
CA GLN A 146 -0.57 -16.93 -12.36
C GLN A 146 -0.16 -17.52 -10.99
N ARG A 147 0.27 -16.66 -10.05
CA ARG A 147 0.71 -17.10 -8.72
C ARG A 147 -0.45 -17.59 -7.85
N LEU A 148 -1.68 -17.15 -8.12
CA LEU A 148 -2.91 -17.47 -7.42
C LEU A 148 -3.81 -18.43 -8.22
N ALA A 149 -3.24 -19.25 -9.10
CA ALA A 149 -3.98 -20.22 -9.92
C ALA A 149 -4.41 -21.47 -9.14
N GLY A 150 -4.02 -21.61 -7.86
CA GLY A 150 -4.35 -22.76 -7.02
C GLY A 150 -5.85 -22.89 -6.74
N ARG A 151 -6.31 -24.14 -6.51
CA ARG A 151 -7.72 -24.42 -6.20
C ARG A 151 -8.23 -23.71 -4.95
N HIS A 152 -7.35 -23.36 -4.02
CA HIS A 152 -7.67 -22.73 -2.75
C HIS A 152 -7.57 -21.19 -2.78
N ASP A 153 -7.12 -20.58 -3.89
CA ASP A 153 -6.87 -19.14 -4.02
C ASP A 153 -8.11 -18.38 -4.57
N ALA A 154 -9.32 -18.93 -4.45
CA ALA A 154 -10.54 -18.32 -5.02
C ALA A 154 -10.87 -16.96 -4.38
N ARG A 155 -10.59 -16.79 -3.07
CA ARG A 155 -10.77 -15.52 -2.35
C ARG A 155 -9.79 -14.46 -2.88
N GLU A 156 -8.52 -14.83 -3.00
CA GLU A 156 -7.44 -13.96 -3.46
C GLU A 156 -7.65 -13.54 -4.92
N ARG A 157 -8.11 -14.46 -5.78
CA ARG A 157 -8.44 -14.12 -7.17
C ARG A 157 -9.54 -13.08 -7.26
N ARG A 158 -10.62 -13.18 -6.47
CA ARG A 158 -11.68 -12.15 -6.44
C ARG A 158 -11.12 -10.78 -6.06
N MET A 159 -10.19 -10.72 -5.09
CA MET A 159 -9.51 -9.46 -4.75
C MET A 159 -8.68 -8.94 -5.92
N VAL A 160 -7.90 -9.80 -6.57
CA VAL A 160 -7.09 -9.41 -7.74
C VAL A 160 -7.96 -8.92 -8.90
N ASP A 161 -9.13 -9.54 -9.13
CA ASP A 161 -10.07 -9.13 -10.18
C ASP A 161 -10.77 -7.80 -9.87
N SER A 162 -10.74 -7.34 -8.61
CA SER A 162 -11.28 -6.03 -8.21
C SER A 162 -10.26 -4.89 -8.26
N ILE A 163 -8.97 -5.18 -8.50
CA ILE A 163 -7.90 -4.18 -8.59
C ILE A 163 -8.15 -3.23 -9.76
N VAL A 164 -7.96 -1.95 -9.51
CA VAL A 164 -7.96 -0.88 -10.53
C VAL A 164 -6.54 -0.33 -10.67
N PRO A 165 -5.86 -0.60 -11.79
CA PRO A 165 -4.46 -0.17 -12.01
C PRO A 165 -4.27 1.35 -12.01
N GLN A 166 -5.34 2.10 -12.30
CA GLN A 166 -5.32 3.56 -12.39
C GLN A 166 -5.63 4.27 -11.07
N SER A 167 -5.87 3.52 -9.98
CA SER A 167 -6.07 4.13 -8.65
C SER A 167 -4.89 5.01 -8.26
N GLN A 168 -5.19 6.21 -7.79
CA GLN A 168 -4.18 7.21 -7.44
C GLN A 168 -3.97 7.32 -5.92
N SER A 169 -4.90 6.81 -5.13
CA SER A 169 -4.85 6.89 -3.68
C SER A 169 -5.40 5.66 -2.98
N ILE A 170 -4.95 5.48 -1.73
CA ILE A 170 -5.44 4.45 -0.82
C ILE A 170 -6.95 4.59 -0.55
N ILE A 171 -7.43 5.83 -0.42
CA ILE A 171 -8.83 6.12 -0.08
C ILE A 171 -9.79 5.83 -1.23
N GLU A 172 -9.37 5.99 -2.49
CA GLU A 172 -10.14 5.53 -3.65
C GLU A 172 -10.36 4.02 -3.61
N CYS A 173 -9.32 3.24 -3.30
CA CYS A 173 -9.41 1.79 -3.14
C CYS A 173 -10.41 1.43 -2.04
N VAL A 174 -10.34 2.08 -0.88
CA VAL A 174 -11.24 1.85 0.27
C VAL A 174 -12.69 2.20 -0.08
N ALA A 175 -12.95 3.38 -0.64
CA ALA A 175 -14.29 3.81 -1.03
C ALA A 175 -14.91 2.83 -2.04
N ARG A 176 -14.18 2.48 -3.07
CA ARG A 176 -14.62 1.52 -4.09
C ARG A 176 -14.89 0.13 -3.49
N TYR A 177 -14.06 -0.34 -2.56
CA TYR A 177 -14.26 -1.61 -1.88
C TYR A 177 -15.62 -1.65 -1.17
N TRP A 178 -15.93 -0.63 -0.36
CA TRP A 178 -17.20 -0.57 0.37
C TRP A 178 -18.41 -0.42 -0.53
N LEU A 179 -18.33 0.41 -1.57
CA LEU A 179 -19.40 0.59 -2.54
C LEU A 179 -19.73 -0.70 -3.30
N ARG A 180 -18.72 -1.39 -3.82
CA ARG A 180 -18.91 -2.68 -4.51
C ARG A 180 -19.45 -3.76 -3.58
N ARG A 181 -18.99 -3.78 -2.33
CA ARG A 181 -19.51 -4.70 -1.31
C ARG A 181 -20.97 -4.42 -0.95
N ALA A 182 -21.40 -3.17 -1.04
CA ALA A 182 -22.79 -2.76 -0.85
C ALA A 182 -23.69 -2.99 -2.09
N GLY A 183 -23.13 -3.49 -3.19
CA GLY A 183 -23.82 -3.87 -4.41
C GLY A 183 -23.92 -2.77 -5.48
N PHE A 184 -23.24 -1.64 -5.32
CA PHE A 184 -23.21 -0.58 -6.32
C PHE A 184 -22.29 -0.92 -7.49
N HIS A 185 -22.68 -0.47 -8.69
CA HIS A 185 -21.78 -0.41 -9.83
C HIS A 185 -20.87 0.81 -9.68
N VAL A 186 -19.54 0.61 -9.77
CA VAL A 186 -18.55 1.67 -9.52
C VAL A 186 -17.53 1.70 -10.64
N GLU A 187 -17.46 2.83 -11.33
CA GLU A 187 -16.43 3.18 -12.28
C GLU A 187 -15.39 4.07 -11.59
N SER A 188 -14.10 3.87 -11.90
CA SER A 188 -13.00 4.62 -11.28
C SER A 188 -12.33 5.51 -12.28
N GLN A 189 -11.84 6.67 -11.83
CA GLN A 189 -11.07 7.63 -12.64
C GLN A 189 -11.82 8.03 -13.93
N VAL A 190 -13.11 8.40 -13.77
CA VAL A 190 -13.97 8.76 -14.90
C VAL A 190 -13.59 10.13 -15.44
N ASN A 191 -13.24 10.22 -16.72
CA ASN A 191 -12.87 11.49 -17.34
C ASN A 191 -14.11 12.36 -17.56
N ILE A 192 -14.15 13.51 -16.89
CA ILE A 192 -15.22 14.52 -17.01
C ILE A 192 -14.65 15.74 -17.77
N PRO A 193 -15.24 16.10 -18.94
CA PRO A 193 -14.75 17.22 -19.73
C PRO A 193 -14.72 18.52 -18.93
N GLY A 194 -13.55 19.16 -18.90
CA GLY A 194 -13.32 20.42 -18.17
C GLY A 194 -13.05 20.28 -16.67
N MET A 195 -13.19 19.08 -16.09
CA MET A 195 -12.84 18.78 -14.69
C MET A 195 -11.56 17.96 -14.58
N GLY A 196 -11.33 17.05 -15.52
CA GLY A 196 -10.33 16.00 -15.42
C GLY A 196 -10.96 14.69 -14.95
N HIS A 197 -10.29 13.95 -14.06
CA HIS A 197 -10.80 12.68 -13.58
C HIS A 197 -11.60 12.84 -12.28
N LEU A 198 -12.80 12.27 -12.27
CA LEU A 198 -13.60 12.05 -11.07
C LEU A 198 -13.16 10.72 -10.46
N ASP A 199 -12.89 10.68 -9.15
CA ASP A 199 -12.34 9.49 -8.51
C ASP A 199 -13.22 8.26 -8.73
N LEU A 200 -14.52 8.38 -8.39
CA LEU A 200 -15.49 7.30 -8.58
C LEU A 200 -16.83 7.83 -9.11
N MET A 201 -17.46 7.06 -10.00
CA MET A 201 -18.86 7.24 -10.42
C MET A 201 -19.66 6.04 -9.96
N VAL A 202 -20.76 6.29 -9.23
CA VAL A 202 -21.64 5.25 -8.68
C VAL A 202 -22.92 5.20 -9.50
N ASP A 203 -23.25 4.02 -10.03
CA ASP A 203 -24.44 3.71 -10.84
C ASP A 203 -24.64 4.70 -12.02
N GLY A 204 -23.54 5.29 -12.53
CA GLY A 204 -23.55 6.29 -13.60
C GLY A 204 -24.25 7.62 -13.23
N ARG A 205 -24.55 7.89 -11.94
CA ARG A 205 -25.43 8.99 -11.49
C ARG A 205 -24.83 9.86 -10.40
N LEU A 206 -23.99 9.31 -9.54
CA LEU A 206 -23.43 10.00 -8.38
C LEU A 206 -21.91 9.96 -8.42
N GLY A 207 -21.28 11.13 -8.41
CA GLY A 207 -19.84 11.27 -8.27
C GLY A 207 -19.40 11.13 -6.82
N ILE A 208 -18.23 10.53 -6.61
CA ILE A 208 -17.54 10.53 -5.31
C ILE A 208 -16.13 11.07 -5.54
N GLU A 209 -15.76 12.09 -4.80
CA GLU A 209 -14.40 12.60 -4.64
C GLU A 209 -13.88 12.20 -3.27
N THR A 210 -12.66 11.72 -3.23
CA THR A 210 -12.05 11.26 -1.99
C THR A 210 -11.03 12.28 -1.51
N ASP A 211 -11.26 12.85 -0.32
CA ASP A 211 -10.37 13.84 0.28
C ASP A 211 -9.32 13.15 1.17
N GLY A 212 -8.08 13.16 0.71
CA GLY A 212 -6.93 12.63 1.46
C GLY A 212 -6.49 13.60 2.55
N ALA A 213 -6.41 13.14 3.79
CA ALA A 213 -5.98 13.90 4.98
C ALA A 213 -4.55 14.51 4.91
N GLY A 214 -3.93 14.60 3.73
CA GLY A 214 -2.59 15.11 3.48
C GLY A 214 -2.50 16.40 2.69
N PHE A 215 -3.62 17.05 2.38
CA PHE A 215 -3.57 18.31 1.66
C PHE A 215 -3.02 19.43 2.54
N HIS A 216 -1.79 19.83 2.31
CA HIS A 216 -1.36 21.19 2.59
C HIS A 216 -2.22 22.11 1.72
N MET A 217 -3.19 22.79 2.35
CA MET A 217 -4.04 23.79 1.69
C MET A 217 -3.15 24.96 1.25
N ASP A 218 -2.59 24.84 0.05
CA ASP A 218 -2.09 26.03 -0.62
C ASP A 218 -3.26 26.69 -1.40
N ARG A 219 -3.07 27.96 -1.72
CA ARG A 219 -4.09 28.78 -2.38
C ARG A 219 -4.47 28.24 -3.77
N THR A 220 -3.57 27.52 -4.42
CA THR A 220 -3.70 26.98 -5.77
C THR A 220 -4.57 25.71 -5.78
N SER A 221 -4.40 24.83 -4.80
CA SER A 221 -5.25 23.64 -4.65
C SER A 221 -6.70 24.00 -4.35
N PHE A 222 -6.91 25.01 -3.50
CA PHE A 222 -8.25 25.50 -3.17
C PHE A 222 -9.03 26.10 -4.35
N GLU A 223 -8.36 26.85 -5.25
CA GLU A 223 -8.98 27.38 -6.47
C GLU A 223 -9.32 26.25 -7.45
N GLU A 224 -8.47 25.25 -7.56
CA GLU A 224 -8.69 24.09 -8.43
C GLU A 224 -9.87 23.23 -7.95
N ASP A 225 -9.99 22.98 -6.65
CA ASP A 225 -11.13 22.23 -6.08
C ASP A 225 -12.45 22.93 -6.36
N ARG A 226 -12.50 24.26 -6.18
CA ARG A 226 -13.69 25.05 -6.52
C ARG A 226 -14.03 25.00 -8.00
N ARG A 227 -13.02 25.06 -8.87
CA ARG A 227 -13.21 24.91 -10.30
C ARG A 227 -13.83 23.55 -10.63
N ARG A 228 -13.33 22.48 -10.05
CA ARG A 228 -13.82 21.10 -10.20
C ARG A 228 -15.29 20.99 -9.77
N TRP A 229 -15.63 21.49 -8.59
CA TRP A 229 -17.02 21.51 -8.10
C TRP A 229 -17.97 22.29 -8.99
N ASN A 230 -17.55 23.46 -9.51
CA ASN A 230 -18.34 24.22 -10.43
C ASN A 230 -18.60 23.47 -11.75
N VAL A 231 -17.65 22.67 -12.22
CA VAL A 231 -17.83 21.85 -13.43
C VAL A 231 -18.85 20.74 -13.18
N THR A 232 -18.75 19.98 -12.09
CA THR A 232 -19.74 18.92 -11.77
C THR A 232 -21.15 19.50 -11.60
N THR A 233 -21.28 20.63 -10.92
CA THR A 233 -22.56 21.34 -10.76
C THR A 233 -23.15 21.75 -12.11
N ARG A 234 -22.35 22.35 -13.00
CA ARG A 234 -22.80 22.77 -14.34
C ARG A 234 -23.22 21.62 -15.24
N LEU A 235 -22.61 20.47 -15.07
CA LEU A 235 -22.90 19.24 -15.82
C LEU A 235 -24.05 18.45 -15.20
N GLY A 236 -24.60 18.89 -14.06
CA GLY A 236 -25.64 18.17 -13.34
C GLY A 236 -25.18 16.84 -12.76
N ILE A 237 -23.88 16.73 -12.41
CA ILE A 237 -23.31 15.55 -11.77
C ILE A 237 -23.24 15.80 -10.26
N PRO A 238 -24.23 15.33 -9.48
CA PRO A 238 -24.14 15.39 -8.02
C PRO A 238 -22.90 14.69 -7.54
N THR A 239 -22.16 15.31 -6.63
CA THR A 239 -20.89 14.76 -6.16
C THR A 239 -20.79 14.86 -4.65
N LEU A 240 -20.46 13.75 -4.00
CA LEU A 240 -20.12 13.70 -2.57
C LEU A 240 -18.59 13.75 -2.41
N VAL A 241 -18.14 14.56 -1.46
CA VAL A 241 -16.74 14.59 -1.02
C VAL A 241 -16.64 13.80 0.28
N VAL A 242 -15.78 12.77 0.31
CA VAL A 242 -15.69 11.84 1.43
C VAL A 242 -14.29 11.82 2.02
N SER A 243 -14.22 11.86 3.36
CA SER A 243 -12.94 11.88 4.06
C SER A 243 -12.44 10.47 4.40
N TYR A 244 -11.12 10.35 4.57
CA TYR A 244 -10.45 9.14 5.05
C TYR A 244 -11.10 8.58 6.34
N THR A 245 -11.38 9.46 7.32
CA THR A 245 -11.96 9.07 8.60
C THR A 245 -13.35 8.45 8.45
N LEU A 246 -14.19 8.98 7.55
CA LEU A 246 -15.52 8.42 7.28
C LEU A 246 -15.40 7.01 6.69
N LEU A 247 -14.54 6.84 5.71
CA LEU A 247 -14.38 5.57 4.99
C LEU A 247 -13.81 4.44 5.86
N LEU A 248 -12.89 4.73 6.76
CA LEU A 248 -12.29 3.71 7.62
C LEU A 248 -13.07 3.43 8.90
N ASN A 249 -13.56 4.48 9.56
CA ASN A 249 -14.15 4.32 10.89
C ASN A 249 -15.66 4.19 10.88
N ARG A 250 -16.34 4.62 9.80
CA ARG A 250 -17.81 4.65 9.68
C ARG A 250 -18.28 4.26 8.27
N PRO A 251 -17.85 3.09 7.76
CA PRO A 251 -18.19 2.68 6.38
C PRO A 251 -19.71 2.51 6.15
N GLU A 252 -20.48 2.11 7.18
CA GLU A 252 -21.93 1.98 7.09
C GLU A 252 -22.60 3.34 6.91
N GLU A 253 -22.09 4.39 7.58
CA GLU A 253 -22.60 5.77 7.41
C GLU A 253 -22.29 6.29 6.00
N PHE A 254 -21.08 6.00 5.48
CA PHE A 254 -20.75 6.32 4.09
C PHE A 254 -21.72 5.66 3.11
N ILE A 255 -22.00 4.37 3.28
CA ILE A 255 -22.94 3.65 2.40
C ILE A 255 -24.37 4.17 2.52
N ALA A 256 -24.82 4.51 3.74
CA ALA A 256 -26.13 5.14 3.95
C ALA A 256 -26.22 6.49 3.21
N MET A 257 -25.21 7.34 3.35
CA MET A 257 -25.15 8.63 2.67
C MET A 257 -25.21 8.48 1.14
N VAL A 258 -24.51 7.49 0.57
CA VAL A 258 -24.56 7.22 -0.88
C VAL A 258 -25.97 6.75 -1.32
N ARG A 259 -26.62 5.88 -0.54
CA ARG A 259 -28.00 5.44 -0.83
C ARG A 259 -28.99 6.59 -0.79
N ASP A 260 -28.92 7.43 0.22
CA ASP A 260 -29.81 8.58 0.39
C ASP A 260 -29.63 9.58 -0.77
N ALA A 261 -28.38 9.85 -1.15
CA ALA A 261 -28.07 10.69 -2.30
C ALA A 261 -28.68 10.11 -3.59
N LEU A 262 -28.43 8.83 -3.89
CA LEU A 262 -28.98 8.18 -5.09
C LEU A 262 -30.52 8.14 -5.12
N ASN A 263 -31.16 7.94 -3.97
CA ASN A 263 -32.62 7.94 -3.85
C ASN A 263 -33.23 9.33 -4.08
N SER A 264 -32.50 10.40 -3.79
CA SER A 264 -32.95 11.78 -4.02
C SER A 264 -32.81 12.23 -5.48
N LEU A 265 -32.07 11.47 -6.31
CA LEU A 265 -31.86 11.78 -7.72
C LEU A 265 -33.01 11.25 -8.58
N PRO A 266 -33.36 11.95 -9.70
CA PRO A 266 -34.31 11.43 -10.68
C PRO A 266 -33.91 10.02 -11.13
N ALA A 267 -34.89 9.17 -11.45
CA ALA A 267 -34.58 7.86 -12.05
C ALA A 267 -33.73 8.05 -13.33
N ALA A 268 -32.79 7.12 -13.57
CA ALA A 268 -32.07 7.12 -14.83
C ALA A 268 -33.06 6.99 -15.99
N ALA A 269 -32.96 7.89 -16.97
CA ALA A 269 -33.84 7.89 -18.13
C ALA A 269 -33.56 6.70 -19.05
#